data_c0c4a21413aa5ba3014915a46ce42304
#
_entry.id   c0c4a21413aa5ba3014915a46ce42304
#
_cell.length_a   1.000
_cell.length_b   1.000
_cell.length_c   1.000
_cell.angle_alpha   90.00
_cell.angle_beta   90.00
_cell.angle_gamma   90.00
#
_symmetry.space_group_name_H-M   'P 1'
#
loop_
_entity.id
_entity.type
_entity.pdbx_description
1 polymer ?
#
loop_
_entity_poly.entity_id
_entity_poly.type
_entity_poly.pdbx_seq_one_letter_code
_entity_poly.pdbx_strand_id
1 'polypeptide(L)'
;KVNSLLEKEISSIILRDFAFPQAMVTLTYVDATANLIEARAYISVMPDDKADKVIASLNKGIYSVQQKINKRLNMRPIPKIKFIKDEKISEAAKIEKLLEKIKDNWN
;
A
#
# COMPACT_ATOMS: atom_id res chain seq x y z
N LYS A 1 15.83 1.21 -7.83
CA LYS A 1 16.33 2.33 -7.01
C LYS A 1 15.27 3.39 -6.76
N VAL A 2 14.54 3.79 -7.82
CA VAL A 2 13.43 4.75 -7.69
C VAL A 2 12.34 4.18 -6.78
N ASN A 3 11.98 2.91 -6.97
CA ASN A 3 10.97 2.26 -6.16
C ASN A 3 11.35 2.21 -4.69
N SER A 4 12.63 1.94 -4.38
CA SER A 4 13.11 1.91 -2.99
C SER A 4 13.05 3.28 -2.31
N LEU A 5 13.39 4.34 -3.03
CA LEU A 5 13.28 5.70 -2.51
C LEU A 5 11.83 6.08 -2.24
N LEU A 6 10.94 5.76 -3.17
CA LEU A 6 9.51 6.01 -3.01
C LEU A 6 8.94 5.22 -1.83
N GLU A 7 9.30 3.95 -1.70
CA GLU A 7 8.86 3.11 -0.58
C GLU A 7 9.23 3.72 0.76
N LYS A 8 10.47 4.16 0.90
CA LYS A 8 10.95 4.76 2.14
C LYS A 8 10.17 6.02 2.49
N GLU A 9 10.02 6.92 1.54
CA GLU A 9 9.33 8.19 1.78
C GLU A 9 7.83 8.00 2.02
N ILE A 10 7.17 7.16 1.25
CA ILE A 10 5.74 6.90 1.41
C ILE A 10 5.45 6.22 2.75
N SER A 11 6.25 5.21 3.13
CA SER A 11 6.10 4.54 4.43
C SER A 11 6.22 5.52 5.58
N SER A 12 7.20 6.40 5.51
CA SER A 12 7.42 7.44 6.53
C SER A 12 6.22 8.39 6.63
N ILE A 13 5.66 8.81 5.51
CA ILE A 13 4.51 9.70 5.47
C ILE A 13 3.27 9.02 6.05
N ILE A 14 3.03 7.76 5.70
CA ILE A 14 1.88 7.01 6.23
C ILE A 14 1.96 6.91 7.75
N LEU A 15 3.14 6.60 8.28
CA LEU A 15 3.32 6.45 9.73
C LEU A 15 3.14 7.78 10.47
N ARG A 16 3.54 8.90 9.89
CA ARG A 16 3.48 10.19 10.56
C ARG A 16 2.16 10.92 10.39
N ASP A 17 1.57 10.85 9.20
CA ASP A 17 0.45 11.72 8.83
C ASP A 17 -0.91 11.05 8.87
N PHE A 18 -0.95 9.73 8.96
CA PHE A 18 -2.19 8.96 8.99
C PHE A 18 -2.27 8.15 10.26
N ALA A 19 -3.48 8.02 10.80
CA ALA A 19 -3.73 7.20 11.97
C ALA A 19 -4.87 6.22 11.68
N PHE A 20 -4.57 4.93 11.83
CA PHE A 20 -5.56 3.87 11.66
C PHE A 20 -5.55 2.99 12.91
N PRO A 21 -6.17 3.46 14.02
CA PRO A 21 -6.02 2.78 15.32
C PRO A 21 -6.63 1.39 15.36
N GLN A 22 -7.56 1.08 14.46
CA GLN A 22 -8.24 -0.22 14.44
C GLN A 22 -7.75 -1.12 13.30
N ALA A 23 -6.68 -0.75 12.63
CA ALA A 23 -6.16 -1.50 11.50
C ALA A 23 -4.64 -1.44 11.46
N MET A 24 -4.02 -2.54 11.05
CA MET A 24 -2.60 -2.56 10.74
C MET A 24 -2.43 -2.28 9.25
N VAL A 25 -1.77 -1.19 8.93
CA VAL A 25 -1.58 -0.72 7.56
C VAL A 25 -0.10 -0.77 7.20
N THR A 26 0.24 -1.50 6.14
CA THR A 26 1.63 -1.69 5.73
C THR A 26 1.78 -1.42 4.24
N LEU A 27 2.79 -0.63 3.87
CA LEU A 27 3.20 -0.48 2.48
C LEU A 27 4.03 -1.71 2.10
N THR A 28 3.51 -2.55 1.18
CA THR A 28 4.20 -3.77 0.79
C THR A 28 5.26 -3.51 -0.27
N TYR A 29 4.92 -2.76 -1.30
CA TYR A 29 5.88 -2.35 -2.31
C TYR A 29 5.33 -1.20 -3.16
N VAL A 30 6.22 -0.58 -3.94
CA VAL A 30 5.85 0.45 -4.90
C VAL A 30 6.33 0.01 -6.28
N ASP A 31 5.47 0.19 -7.27
CA ASP A 31 5.77 -0.15 -8.65
C ASP A 31 5.57 1.08 -9.54
N ALA A 32 6.65 1.71 -9.95
CA ALA A 32 6.62 2.85 -10.84
C ALA A 32 6.62 2.39 -12.30
N THR A 33 5.86 3.08 -13.16
CA THR A 33 5.88 2.81 -14.59
C THR A 33 7.26 3.15 -15.18
N ALA A 34 7.59 2.50 -16.31
CA ALA A 34 8.91 2.67 -16.94
C ALA A 34 9.19 4.13 -17.32
N ASN A 35 8.16 4.89 -17.68
CA ASN A 35 8.29 6.31 -18.03
C ASN A 35 8.16 7.25 -16.82
N LEU A 36 8.00 6.71 -15.60
CA LEU A 36 7.88 7.45 -14.35
C LEU A 36 6.70 8.42 -14.31
N ILE A 37 5.62 8.13 -15.02
CA ILE A 37 4.40 8.93 -14.98
C ILE A 37 3.56 8.59 -13.75
N GLU A 38 3.48 7.31 -13.39
CA GLU A 38 2.66 6.83 -12.29
C GLU A 38 3.44 5.85 -11.42
N ALA A 39 3.16 5.86 -10.13
CA ALA A 39 3.70 4.87 -9.20
C ALA A 39 2.55 4.33 -8.35
N ARG A 40 2.42 3.01 -8.32
CA ARG A 40 1.41 2.31 -7.55
C ARG A 40 2.00 1.88 -6.22
N ALA A 41 1.41 2.37 -5.15
CA ALA A 41 1.80 2.01 -3.79
C ALA A 41 0.83 0.95 -3.28
N TYR A 42 1.30 -0.27 -3.11
CA TYR A 42 0.48 -1.40 -2.70
C TYR A 42 0.43 -1.47 -1.18
N ILE A 43 -0.78 -1.50 -0.65
CA ILE A 43 -1.05 -1.41 0.78
C ILE A 43 -1.73 -2.69 1.27
N SER A 44 -1.15 -3.29 2.31
CA SER A 44 -1.75 -4.41 3.03
C SER A 44 -2.46 -3.88 4.27
N VAL A 45 -3.69 -4.33 4.50
CA VAL A 45 -4.50 -3.89 5.63
C VAL A 45 -5.04 -5.11 6.38
N MET A 46 -4.88 -5.10 7.70
CA MET A 46 -5.46 -6.12 8.57
C MET A 46 -6.28 -5.46 9.67
N PRO A 47 -7.53 -5.86 9.91
CA PRO A 47 -8.27 -6.92 9.20
C PRO A 47 -8.68 -6.48 7.79
N ASP A 48 -8.87 -7.45 6.92
CA ASP A 48 -9.13 -7.22 5.49
C ASP A 48 -10.40 -6.41 5.22
N ASP A 49 -11.40 -6.53 6.07
CA ASP A 49 -12.67 -5.79 5.93
C ASP A 49 -12.51 -4.28 6.08
N LYS A 50 -11.38 -3.82 6.60
CA LYS A 50 -11.09 -2.38 6.75
C LYS A 50 -10.29 -1.81 5.58
N ALA A 51 -9.87 -2.66 4.64
CA ALA A 51 -8.99 -2.26 3.55
C ALA A 51 -9.58 -1.14 2.68
N ASP A 52 -10.85 -1.27 2.30
CA ASP A 52 -11.49 -0.27 1.42
C ASP A 52 -11.52 1.11 2.07
N LYS A 53 -11.83 1.18 3.36
CA LYS A 53 -11.85 2.45 4.10
C LYS A 53 -10.46 3.06 4.22
N VAL A 54 -9.46 2.23 4.50
CA VAL A 54 -8.07 2.68 4.62
C VAL A 54 -7.56 3.21 3.29
N ILE A 55 -7.76 2.46 2.21
CA ILE A 55 -7.34 2.87 0.87
C ILE A 55 -8.03 4.17 0.45
N ALA A 56 -9.32 4.29 0.69
CA ALA A 56 -10.06 5.51 0.39
C ALA A 56 -9.52 6.71 1.17
N SER A 57 -9.19 6.51 2.44
CA SER A 57 -8.62 7.54 3.30
C SER A 57 -7.24 8.00 2.80
N LEU A 58 -6.39 7.05 2.42
CA LEU A 58 -5.07 7.35 1.87
C LEU A 58 -5.17 8.12 0.56
N ASN A 59 -6.06 7.71 -0.34
CA ASN A 59 -6.24 8.39 -1.61
C ASN A 59 -6.90 9.76 -1.45
N LYS A 60 -7.74 9.94 -0.44
CA LYS A 60 -8.30 11.26 -0.11
C LYS A 60 -7.21 12.23 0.29
N GLY A 61 -6.17 11.75 0.98
CA GLY A 61 -5.02 12.57 1.38
C GLY A 61 -3.88 12.60 0.38
N ILE A 62 -4.08 12.10 -0.83
CA ILE A 62 -3.02 11.90 -1.81
C ILE A 62 -2.32 13.21 -2.21
N TYR A 63 -3.06 14.31 -2.27
CA TYR A 63 -2.48 15.61 -2.62
C TYR A 63 -1.37 16.00 -1.65
N SER A 64 -1.65 15.87 -0.35
CA SER A 64 -0.66 16.17 0.69
C SER A 64 0.55 15.25 0.61
N VAL A 65 0.32 13.95 0.39
CA VAL A 65 1.38 12.97 0.23
C VAL A 65 2.27 13.33 -0.97
N GLN A 66 1.64 13.65 -2.10
CA GLN A 66 2.36 14.01 -3.32
C GLN A 66 3.22 15.26 -3.13
N GLN A 67 2.69 16.28 -2.45
CA GLN A 67 3.43 17.50 -2.17
C GLN A 67 4.68 17.23 -1.33
N LYS A 68 4.57 16.40 -0.32
CA LYS A 68 5.69 16.03 0.54
C LYS A 68 6.77 15.27 -0.21
N ILE A 69 6.35 14.33 -1.07
CA ILE A 69 7.28 13.57 -1.90
C ILE A 69 8.00 14.49 -2.88
N ASN A 70 7.26 15.41 -3.53
CA ASN A 70 7.84 16.38 -4.47
C ASN A 70 8.91 17.25 -3.82
N LYS A 71 8.73 17.58 -2.55
CA LYS A 71 9.70 18.38 -1.81
C LYS A 71 10.94 17.60 -1.38
N ARG A 72 10.78 16.32 -1.08
CA ARG A 72 11.84 15.49 -0.51
C ARG A 72 12.74 14.84 -1.54
N LEU A 73 12.19 14.52 -2.70
CA LEU A 73 12.95 13.81 -3.73
C LEU A 73 13.52 14.78 -4.75
N ASN A 74 14.80 14.59 -5.06
CA ASN A 74 15.53 15.41 -6.04
C ASN A 74 15.52 14.80 -7.44
N MET A 75 14.41 14.19 -7.80
CA MET A 75 14.26 13.57 -9.12
C MET A 75 13.19 14.27 -9.94
N ARG A 76 13.35 14.21 -11.25
CA ARG A 76 12.38 14.75 -12.21
C ARG A 76 12.29 13.80 -13.40
N PRO A 77 11.10 13.42 -13.86
CA PRO A 77 9.81 13.70 -13.22
C PRO A 77 9.60 12.88 -11.95
N ILE A 78 8.69 13.35 -11.07
CA ILE A 78 8.25 12.58 -9.91
C ILE A 78 6.93 11.91 -10.29
N PRO A 79 6.81 10.58 -10.15
CA PRO A 79 5.59 9.88 -10.53
C PRO A 79 4.40 10.28 -9.65
N LYS A 80 3.21 10.23 -10.23
CA LYS A 80 1.97 10.42 -9.47
C LYS A 80 1.69 9.16 -8.66
N ILE A 81 1.56 9.33 -7.35
CA ILE A 81 1.33 8.21 -6.43
C ILE A 81 -0.14 7.85 -6.40
N LYS A 82 -0.43 6.56 -6.39
CA LYS A 82 -1.77 6.03 -6.22
C LYS A 82 -1.71 4.87 -5.25
N PHE A 83 -2.61 4.86 -4.27
CA PHE A 83 -2.67 3.78 -3.28
C PHE A 83 -3.62 2.69 -3.77
N ILE A 84 -3.16 1.45 -3.72
CA ILE A 84 -3.89 0.28 -4.21
C ILE A 84 -3.78 -0.82 -3.16
N LYS A 85 -4.88 -1.54 -2.95
CA LYS A 85 -4.88 -2.71 -2.06
C LYS A 85 -3.99 -3.80 -2.63
N ASP A 86 -3.16 -4.40 -1.79
CA ASP A 86 -2.33 -5.54 -2.19
C ASP A 86 -3.15 -6.82 -2.10
N GLU A 87 -3.73 -7.21 -3.21
CA GLU A 87 -4.60 -8.39 -3.30
C GLU A 87 -3.85 -9.71 -3.28
N LYS A 88 -2.56 -9.72 -3.60
CA LYS A 88 -1.74 -10.93 -3.58
C LYS A 88 -1.68 -11.55 -2.20
N ILE A 89 -1.49 -10.72 -1.17
CA ILE A 89 -1.47 -11.18 0.22
C ILE A 89 -2.86 -11.68 0.62
N SER A 90 -3.91 -10.96 0.21
CA SER A 90 -5.29 -11.35 0.48
C SER A 90 -5.63 -12.70 -0.15
N GLU A 91 -5.20 -12.94 -1.37
CA GLU A 91 -5.40 -14.22 -2.06
C GLU A 91 -4.65 -15.35 -1.37
N ALA A 92 -3.40 -15.13 -0.97
CA ALA A 92 -2.62 -16.12 -0.24
C ALA A 92 -3.29 -16.50 1.08
N ALA A 93 -3.81 -15.52 1.81
CA ALA A 93 -4.54 -15.77 3.06
C ALA A 93 -5.81 -16.57 2.82
N LYS A 94 -6.52 -16.32 1.73
CA LYS A 94 -7.71 -17.09 1.35
C LYS A 94 -7.38 -18.54 1.03
N ILE A 95 -6.28 -18.77 0.33
CA ILE A 95 -5.81 -20.11 -0.01
C ILE A 95 -5.45 -20.87 1.26
N GLU A 96 -4.75 -20.26 2.18
CA GLU A 96 -4.40 -20.87 3.46
C GLU A 96 -5.64 -21.28 4.26
N LYS A 97 -6.65 -20.42 4.31
CA LYS A 97 -7.93 -20.72 4.99
C LYS A 97 -8.64 -21.89 4.33
N LEU A 98 -8.63 -21.95 3.00
CA LEU A 98 -9.22 -23.07 2.27
C LEU A 98 -8.51 -24.39 2.55
N LEU A 99 -7.18 -24.36 2.60
CA LEU A 99 -6.38 -25.54 2.92
C LEU A 99 -6.64 -26.04 4.34
N GLU A 100 -6.79 -25.12 5.31
CA GLU A 100 -7.16 -25.49 6.67
C GLU A 100 -8.52 -26.17 6.74
N LYS A 101 -9.52 -25.65 6.01
CA LYS A 101 -10.85 -26.26 5.93
C LYS A 101 -10.82 -27.65 5.34
N ILE A 102 -10.06 -27.84 4.27
CA ILE A 102 -9.87 -29.14 3.64
C ILE A 102 -9.23 -30.12 4.61
N LYS A 103 -8.22 -29.67 5.34
CA LYS A 103 -7.50 -30.48 6.32
C LYS A 103 -8.43 -30.94 7.45
N ASP A 104 -9.30 -30.05 7.93
CA ASP A 104 -10.28 -30.36 8.97
C ASP A 104 -11.33 -31.35 8.48
N ASN A 105 -11.70 -31.31 7.21
CA ASN A 105 -12.69 -32.19 6.62
C ASN A 105 -12.13 -33.58 6.30
N TRP A 106 -10.83 -33.77 6.33
CA TRP A 106 -10.18 -35.07 6.04
C TRP A 106 -10.07 -35.98 7.28
N ASN A 107 -10.36 -35.45 8.44
CA ASN A 107 -10.39 -36.19 9.67
C ASN A 107 -11.83 -36.55 10.03
#